data_31691c13aa40c0a3d479d0d67b44c5fa
#
_entry.id   31691c13aa40c0a3d479d0d67b44c5fa
#
_cell.length_a   1.000
_cell.length_b   1.000
_cell.length_c   1.000
_cell.angle_alpha   90.00
_cell.angle_beta   90.00
_cell.angle_gamma   90.00
#
_symmetry.space_group_name_H-M   'P 1'
#
loop_
_entity.id
_entity.type
_entity.pdbx_description
1 polymer ?
#
loop_
_entity_poly.entity_id
_entity_poly.type
_entity_poly.pdbx_seq_one_letter_code
_entity_poly.pdbx_strand_id
1 'polypeptide(L)'
;MYYLSYNYEVNISKSIASFFIILIVTVQTNISVLAKEKEYTQKDILVCSAYHFRAKLNNQYSKKQKYDYHSEYFEALQKKFLKENQQSSLSNYILSITSIMESWSYIAQENNRTYANNKIESEYGKLCNTILK
;
A
#
# COMPACT_ATOMS: atom_id res chain seq x y z
N MET A 1 -62.53 9.12 30.75
CA MET A 1 -61.62 7.98 30.70
C MET A 1 -60.88 7.91 29.36
N TYR A 2 -60.52 9.02 28.74
CA TYR A 2 -59.88 9.09 27.39
C TYR A 2 -58.58 9.89 27.36
N TYR A 3 -58.04 10.32 28.52
CA TYR A 3 -56.84 11.19 28.58
C TYR A 3 -55.52 10.43 28.86
N LEU A 4 -55.56 9.12 29.18
CA LEU A 4 -54.37 8.36 29.52
C LEU A 4 -53.73 7.61 28.34
N SER A 5 -54.46 7.39 27.23
CA SER A 5 -53.93 6.66 26.08
C SER A 5 -53.06 7.55 25.17
N TYR A 6 -53.35 8.86 25.10
CA TYR A 6 -52.64 9.76 24.17
C TYR A 6 -51.20 10.09 24.59
N ASN A 7 -50.96 10.12 25.90
CA ASN A 7 -49.58 10.39 26.39
C ASN A 7 -48.65 9.19 26.29
N TYR A 8 -49.17 7.97 26.19
CA TYR A 8 -48.34 6.76 26.09
C TYR A 8 -47.79 6.56 24.66
N GLU A 9 -48.59 6.83 23.66
CA GLU A 9 -48.16 6.67 22.26
C GLU A 9 -47.09 7.70 21.85
N VAL A 10 -47.18 8.95 22.34
CA VAL A 10 -46.18 10.00 22.04
C VAL A 10 -44.82 9.71 22.68
N ASN A 11 -44.83 9.06 23.88
CA ASN A 11 -43.56 8.70 24.55
C ASN A 11 -42.85 7.51 23.89
N ILE A 12 -43.58 6.52 23.39
CA ILE A 12 -43.02 5.38 22.66
C ILE A 12 -42.41 5.84 21.33
N SER A 13 -43.10 6.70 20.60
CA SER A 13 -42.62 7.25 19.32
C SER A 13 -41.31 8.05 19.51
N LYS A 14 -41.18 8.87 20.53
CA LYS A 14 -39.96 9.62 20.82
C LYS A 14 -38.80 8.72 21.24
N SER A 15 -39.07 7.66 22.00
CA SER A 15 -38.07 6.69 22.43
C SER A 15 -37.51 5.89 21.24
N ILE A 16 -38.38 5.45 20.34
CA ILE A 16 -37.99 4.71 19.12
C ILE A 16 -37.18 5.61 18.20
N ALA A 17 -37.60 6.86 17.99
CA ALA A 17 -36.86 7.82 17.17
C ALA A 17 -35.43 8.09 17.70
N SER A 18 -35.28 8.22 19.02
CA SER A 18 -33.97 8.38 19.66
C SER A 18 -33.08 7.14 19.49
N PHE A 19 -33.66 5.94 19.58
CA PHE A 19 -32.89 4.69 19.36
C PHE A 19 -32.39 4.57 17.92
N PHE A 20 -33.19 4.92 16.94
CA PHE A 20 -32.79 4.91 15.54
C PHE A 20 -31.70 5.93 15.23
N ILE A 21 -31.74 7.12 15.81
CA ILE A 21 -30.69 8.14 15.63
C ILE A 21 -29.38 7.67 16.23
N ILE A 22 -29.39 7.06 17.42
CA ILE A 22 -28.16 6.51 18.04
C ILE A 22 -27.60 5.36 17.20
N LEU A 23 -28.44 4.48 16.66
CA LEU A 23 -28.00 3.36 15.81
C LEU A 23 -27.37 3.83 14.49
N ILE A 24 -27.95 4.87 13.86
CA ILE A 24 -27.41 5.44 12.62
C ILE A 24 -26.05 6.13 12.87
N VAL A 25 -25.91 6.86 13.97
CA VAL A 25 -24.65 7.53 14.32
C VAL A 25 -23.54 6.52 14.62
N THR A 26 -23.84 5.42 15.33
CA THR A 26 -22.86 4.37 15.62
C THR A 26 -22.44 3.59 14.39
N VAL A 27 -23.33 3.38 13.41
CA VAL A 27 -22.99 2.74 12.14
C VAL A 27 -22.10 3.66 11.29
N GLN A 28 -22.38 4.96 11.25
CA GLN A 28 -21.57 5.91 10.49
C GLN A 28 -20.15 6.09 11.07
N THR A 29 -19.99 6.04 12.40
CA THR A 29 -18.65 6.14 13.00
C THR A 29 -17.80 4.89 12.80
N ASN A 30 -18.40 3.71 12.66
CA ASN A 30 -17.67 2.47 12.35
C ASN A 30 -17.23 2.36 10.89
N ILE A 31 -17.89 3.07 9.96
CA ILE A 31 -17.48 3.07 8.53
C ILE A 31 -16.30 4.01 8.30
N SER A 32 -16.10 5.03 9.12
CA SER A 32 -14.99 5.99 8.95
C SER A 32 -13.66 5.52 9.55
N VAL A 33 -13.60 4.39 10.25
CA VAL A 33 -12.39 3.80 10.85
C VAL A 33 -11.85 2.62 10.01
N LEU A 34 -12.46 2.28 8.88
CA LEU A 34 -11.77 1.50 7.88
C LEU A 34 -10.61 2.37 7.37
N ALA A 35 -9.44 2.16 7.98
CA ALA A 35 -8.20 2.78 7.55
C ALA A 35 -8.15 2.65 6.02
N LYS A 36 -8.18 3.79 5.33
CA LYS A 36 -8.13 3.83 3.87
C LYS A 36 -6.83 3.13 3.52
N GLU A 37 -6.92 1.86 3.11
CA GLU A 37 -5.78 1.08 2.69
C GLU A 37 -5.09 1.91 1.62
N LYS A 38 -3.84 2.25 1.85
CA LYS A 38 -3.12 3.15 0.96
C LYS A 38 -3.02 2.46 -0.39
N GLU A 39 -3.81 2.90 -1.34
CA GLU A 39 -3.84 2.35 -2.69
C GLU A 39 -2.52 2.71 -3.39
N TYR A 40 -1.67 1.71 -3.58
CA TYR A 40 -0.42 1.86 -4.31
C TYR A 40 -0.68 1.69 -5.80
N THR A 41 -0.08 2.58 -6.60
CA THR A 41 -0.19 2.51 -8.05
C THR A 41 0.66 1.38 -8.62
N GLN A 42 0.36 0.93 -9.84
CA GLN A 42 1.21 -0.01 -10.56
C GLN A 42 2.65 0.49 -10.70
N LYS A 43 2.82 1.81 -10.88
CA LYS A 43 4.12 2.46 -10.93
C LYS A 43 4.89 2.29 -9.61
N ASP A 44 4.21 2.45 -8.46
CA ASP A 44 4.83 2.26 -7.15
C ASP A 44 5.31 0.81 -6.98
N ILE A 45 4.51 -0.16 -7.41
CA ILE A 45 4.89 -1.58 -7.35
C ILE A 45 6.12 -1.85 -8.22
N LEU A 46 6.19 -1.33 -9.45
CA LEU A 46 7.33 -1.51 -10.35
C LEU A 46 8.59 -0.84 -9.82
N VAL A 47 8.49 0.40 -9.33
CA VAL A 47 9.63 1.12 -8.74
C VAL A 47 10.15 0.40 -7.50
N CYS A 48 9.27 -0.07 -6.62
CA CYS A 48 9.69 -0.82 -5.43
C CYS A 48 10.24 -2.20 -5.77
N SER A 49 9.76 -2.84 -6.83
CA SER A 49 10.36 -4.07 -7.34
C SER A 49 11.80 -3.84 -7.83
N ALA A 50 12.04 -2.78 -8.60
CA ALA A 50 13.37 -2.40 -9.04
C ALA A 50 14.29 -2.05 -7.85
N TYR A 51 13.77 -1.33 -6.84
CA TYR A 51 14.48 -1.00 -5.60
C TYR A 51 14.95 -2.26 -4.86
N HIS A 52 14.04 -3.20 -4.59
CA HIS A 52 14.39 -4.42 -3.88
C HIS A 52 15.29 -5.35 -4.71
N PHE A 53 15.06 -5.46 -6.02
CA PHE A 53 15.93 -6.24 -6.89
C PHE A 53 17.35 -5.70 -6.92
N ARG A 54 17.53 -4.39 -7.03
CA ARG A 54 18.85 -3.74 -6.96
C ARG A 54 19.51 -3.93 -5.61
N ALA A 55 18.78 -3.77 -4.51
CA ALA A 55 19.30 -3.97 -3.17
C ALA A 55 19.70 -5.43 -2.92
N LYS A 56 18.93 -6.39 -3.45
CA LYS A 56 19.28 -7.83 -3.47
C LYS A 56 20.61 -8.05 -4.16
N LEU A 57 20.82 -7.53 -5.37
CA LEU A 57 22.07 -7.67 -6.10
C LEU A 57 23.26 -7.06 -5.33
N ASN A 58 23.09 -5.89 -4.73
CA ASN A 58 24.13 -5.22 -3.95
C ASN A 58 24.52 -5.98 -2.67
N ASN A 59 23.63 -6.81 -2.11
CA ASN A 59 23.86 -7.55 -0.88
C ASN A 59 24.18 -9.04 -1.11
N GLN A 60 24.20 -9.50 -2.37
CA GLN A 60 24.36 -10.91 -2.74
C GLN A 60 25.59 -11.57 -2.09
N TYR A 61 26.69 -10.82 -1.92
CA TYR A 61 27.96 -11.36 -1.41
C TYR A 61 28.32 -10.88 0.00
N SER A 62 27.57 -9.94 0.57
CA SER A 62 28.03 -9.25 1.77
C SER A 62 27.17 -9.46 3.01
N LYS A 63 25.86 -9.68 2.87
CA LYS A 63 24.91 -9.73 4.01
C LYS A 63 23.70 -10.59 3.68
N LYS A 64 23.81 -11.90 3.93
CA LYS A 64 22.73 -12.88 3.65
C LYS A 64 21.35 -12.42 4.15
N GLN A 65 21.22 -11.97 5.39
CA GLN A 65 19.93 -11.52 5.94
C GLN A 65 19.29 -10.35 5.16
N LYS A 66 20.11 -9.40 4.67
CA LYS A 66 19.59 -8.31 3.82
C LYS A 66 19.23 -8.80 2.43
N TYR A 67 19.98 -9.76 1.91
CA TYR A 67 19.67 -10.41 0.65
C TYR A 67 18.30 -11.10 0.72
N ASP A 68 18.08 -11.91 1.74
CA ASP A 68 16.85 -12.68 1.94
C ASP A 68 15.65 -11.72 2.05
N TYR A 69 15.73 -10.69 2.90
CA TYR A 69 14.70 -9.66 3.03
C TYR A 69 14.31 -9.02 1.68
N HIS A 70 15.29 -8.56 0.90
CA HIS A 70 15.00 -7.92 -0.38
C HIS A 70 14.50 -8.92 -1.43
N SER A 71 14.92 -10.19 -1.36
CA SER A 71 14.41 -11.25 -2.23
C SER A 71 12.94 -11.52 -1.98
N GLU A 72 12.52 -11.67 -0.71
CA GLU A 72 11.14 -11.90 -0.31
C GLU A 72 10.22 -10.75 -0.74
N TYR A 73 10.65 -9.50 -0.53
CA TYR A 73 9.89 -8.32 -0.97
C TYR A 73 9.75 -8.26 -2.49
N PHE A 74 10.84 -8.51 -3.22
CA PHE A 74 10.79 -8.55 -4.68
C PHE A 74 9.81 -9.59 -5.21
N GLU A 75 9.82 -10.80 -4.67
CA GLU A 75 8.92 -11.88 -5.07
C GLU A 75 7.46 -11.57 -4.72
N ALA A 76 7.21 -10.98 -3.54
CA ALA A 76 5.87 -10.58 -3.14
C ALA A 76 5.30 -9.47 -4.04
N LEU A 77 6.10 -8.48 -4.41
CA LEU A 77 5.72 -7.40 -5.33
C LEU A 77 5.47 -7.93 -6.74
N GLN A 78 6.27 -8.88 -7.22
CA GLN A 78 6.05 -9.56 -8.50
C GLN A 78 4.70 -10.28 -8.52
N LYS A 79 4.40 -11.07 -7.48
CA LYS A 79 3.13 -11.76 -7.35
C LYS A 79 1.96 -10.79 -7.32
N LYS A 80 2.08 -9.69 -6.55
CA LYS A 80 1.07 -8.64 -6.48
C LYS A 80 0.83 -8.00 -7.84
N PHE A 81 1.87 -7.59 -8.54
CA PHE A 81 1.77 -6.98 -9.87
C PHE A 81 1.07 -7.89 -10.88
N LEU A 82 1.49 -9.14 -10.98
CA LEU A 82 0.90 -10.10 -11.94
C LEU A 82 -0.56 -10.46 -11.60
N LYS A 83 -0.92 -10.48 -10.31
CA LYS A 83 -2.30 -10.69 -9.87
C LYS A 83 -3.20 -9.52 -10.25
N GLU A 84 -2.74 -8.29 -10.07
CA GLU A 84 -3.50 -7.06 -10.34
C GLU A 84 -3.55 -6.73 -11.84
N ASN A 85 -2.58 -7.23 -12.61
CA ASN A 85 -2.44 -6.96 -14.03
C ASN A 85 -2.50 -8.27 -14.83
N GLN A 86 -3.65 -8.91 -14.87
CA GLN A 86 -3.85 -10.22 -15.51
C GLN A 86 -3.47 -10.28 -17.00
N GLN A 87 -3.41 -9.14 -17.68
CA GLN A 87 -2.95 -9.05 -19.08
C GLN A 87 -1.44 -8.86 -19.22
N SER A 88 -0.72 -8.61 -18.13
CA SER A 88 0.73 -8.44 -18.15
C SER A 88 1.44 -9.78 -18.00
N SER A 89 2.41 -10.01 -18.89
CA SER A 89 3.29 -11.17 -18.78
C SER A 89 4.43 -10.92 -17.79
N LEU A 90 5.06 -11.98 -17.30
CA LEU A 90 6.28 -11.91 -16.52
C LEU A 90 7.39 -11.17 -17.30
N SER A 91 7.46 -11.36 -18.61
CA SER A 91 8.43 -10.67 -19.49
C SER A 91 8.22 -9.16 -19.45
N ASN A 92 6.98 -8.68 -19.58
CA ASN A 92 6.67 -7.25 -19.52
C ASN A 92 7.01 -6.64 -18.14
N TYR A 93 6.75 -7.38 -17.07
CA TYR A 93 7.14 -6.97 -15.73
C TYR A 93 8.67 -6.82 -15.61
N ILE A 94 9.43 -7.81 -16.05
CA ILE A 94 10.90 -7.77 -16.00
C ILE A 94 11.47 -6.63 -16.88
N LEU A 95 10.95 -6.43 -18.07
CA LEU A 95 11.35 -5.31 -18.94
C LEU A 95 11.10 -3.95 -18.26
N SER A 96 9.96 -3.80 -17.59
CA SER A 96 9.64 -2.55 -16.89
C SER A 96 10.60 -2.25 -15.75
N ILE A 97 10.92 -3.22 -14.89
CA ILE A 97 11.88 -3.01 -13.79
C ILE A 97 13.31 -2.80 -14.31
N THR A 98 13.70 -3.47 -15.40
CA THR A 98 15.02 -3.28 -16.03
C THR A 98 15.15 -1.85 -16.53
N SER A 99 14.16 -1.30 -17.23
CA SER A 99 14.16 0.09 -17.70
C SER A 99 14.30 1.10 -16.55
N ILE A 100 13.64 0.86 -15.41
CA ILE A 100 13.80 1.70 -14.21
C ILE A 100 15.26 1.62 -13.70
N MET A 101 15.82 0.42 -13.61
CA MET A 101 17.20 0.23 -13.15
C MET A 101 18.23 0.85 -14.08
N GLU A 102 18.00 0.82 -15.39
CA GLU A 102 18.84 1.50 -16.39
C GLU A 102 18.84 3.01 -16.15
N SER A 103 17.67 3.63 -15.91
CA SER A 103 17.59 5.05 -15.59
C SER A 103 18.43 5.43 -14.34
N TRP A 104 18.43 4.57 -13.33
CA TRP A 104 19.26 4.75 -12.14
C TRP A 104 20.75 4.55 -12.40
N SER A 105 21.11 3.70 -13.37
CA SER A 105 22.48 3.48 -13.78
C SER A 105 23.08 4.72 -14.47
N TYR A 106 22.29 5.47 -15.23
CA TYR A 106 22.70 6.77 -15.79
C TYR A 106 23.04 7.78 -14.69
N ILE A 107 22.24 7.85 -13.61
CA ILE A 107 22.55 8.72 -12.47
C ILE A 107 23.90 8.36 -11.84
N ALA A 108 24.22 7.06 -11.75
CA ALA A 108 25.48 6.59 -11.21
C ALA A 108 26.68 6.89 -12.13
N GLN A 109 26.47 6.87 -13.45
CA GLN A 109 27.50 7.22 -14.44
C GLN A 109 27.80 8.73 -14.41
N GLU A 110 26.77 9.57 -14.33
CA GLU A 110 26.94 11.02 -14.33
C GLU A 110 27.53 11.58 -13.02
N ASN A 111 27.23 10.96 -11.90
CA ASN A 111 27.64 11.49 -10.59
C ASN A 111 28.63 10.59 -9.86
N ASN A 112 28.25 9.46 -9.44
CA ASN A 112 28.94 8.29 -8.91
C ASN A 112 27.93 7.34 -8.24
N ARG A 113 28.36 6.11 -7.94
CA ARG A 113 27.52 5.06 -7.37
C ARG A 113 26.95 5.41 -5.99
N THR A 114 27.73 6.09 -5.16
CA THR A 114 27.30 6.48 -3.80
C THR A 114 26.19 7.51 -3.86
N TYR A 115 26.33 8.54 -4.70
CA TYR A 115 25.31 9.54 -4.94
C TYR A 115 24.01 8.92 -5.43
N ALA A 116 24.07 8.06 -6.45
CA ALA A 116 22.91 7.36 -6.99
C ALA A 116 22.21 6.49 -5.92
N ASN A 117 22.98 5.78 -5.09
CA ASN A 117 22.41 4.98 -4.00
C ASN A 117 21.65 5.84 -2.98
N ASN A 118 22.28 6.95 -2.54
CA ASN A 118 21.67 7.86 -1.56
C ASN A 118 20.40 8.51 -2.13
N LYS A 119 20.43 8.91 -3.41
CA LYS A 119 19.27 9.50 -4.08
C LYS A 119 18.11 8.51 -4.16
N ILE A 120 18.35 7.29 -4.63
CA ILE A 120 17.32 6.25 -4.72
C ILE A 120 16.76 5.90 -3.34
N GLU A 121 17.61 5.79 -2.33
CA GLU A 121 17.18 5.54 -0.94
C GLU A 121 16.30 6.68 -0.41
N SER A 122 16.70 7.93 -0.61
CA SER A 122 15.94 9.09 -0.14
C SER A 122 14.59 9.24 -0.85
N GLU A 123 14.50 8.91 -2.15
CA GLU A 123 13.28 9.05 -2.93
C GLU A 123 12.31 7.89 -2.70
N TYR A 124 12.81 6.66 -2.61
CA TYR A 124 11.97 5.45 -2.65
C TYR A 124 12.05 4.57 -1.40
N GLY A 125 13.08 4.70 -0.58
CA GLY A 125 13.30 3.81 0.56
C GLY A 125 12.12 3.73 1.51
N LYS A 126 11.55 4.88 1.91
CA LYS A 126 10.38 4.91 2.81
C LYS A 126 9.16 4.23 2.19
N LEU A 127 8.86 4.53 0.93
CA LEU A 127 7.73 3.93 0.21
C LEU A 127 7.92 2.40 0.10
N CYS A 128 9.08 1.97 -0.40
CA CYS A 128 9.32 0.58 -0.74
C CYS A 128 9.48 -0.34 0.47
N ASN A 129 9.91 0.20 1.62
CA ASN A 129 9.96 -0.55 2.87
C ASN A 129 8.59 -0.66 3.59
N THR A 130 7.55 -0.01 3.07
CA THR A 130 6.20 -0.02 3.67
C THR A 130 5.09 -0.53 2.75
N ILE A 131 5.36 -0.69 1.46
CA ILE A 131 4.35 -1.01 0.43
C ILE A 131 3.63 -2.35 0.63
N LEU A 132 4.22 -3.29 1.35
CA LEU A 132 3.65 -4.60 1.67
C LEU A 132 3.15 -4.71 3.13
N LYS A 133 3.21 -3.64 3.91
CA LYS A 133 2.72 -3.59 5.29
C LYS A 133 1.30 -3.07 5.35
#